data_b312f0540672d6ed43cf9dd5c0c7446f
#
_entry.id   b312f0540672d6ed43cf9dd5c0c7446f
#
_cell.length_a   1.000
_cell.length_b   1.000
_cell.length_c   1.000
_cell.angle_alpha   90.00
_cell.angle_beta   90.00
_cell.angle_gamma   90.00
#
_symmetry.space_group_name_H-M   'P 1'
#
loop_
_entity.id
_entity.type
_entity.pdbx_description
1 polymer ?
#
loop_
_entity_poly.entity_id
_entity_poly.type
_entity_poly.pdbx_seq_one_letter_code
_entity_poly.pdbx_strand_id
1 'polypeptide(L)'
;MKALVRRFSPALVASLAAGAVLAAGELQLAALSGGDFTVSDESALAYSLPGPGLDAAQVELFANGRQEFHQRWGVLLSISSKWGRGPTSNAETCTDCHTGNGRGHAPDSEREALASMVVRLSIPGKDEHGGPLPHPNYGDQLQNQGELGRVFPEGDAIVAWSEHEQRLADGSRVTLRTPKLSFANLAFGPLDRDLMTSLRIAQPVFGAGLLDAIPENAVLDIARRQQELGFNGRPNYVWDAEKQATALGRFGWKANQPSLKQQNASAFLNDMGVTTSVFKRDNCPEIQTACRKRPLGMVPEQPDRAFNELLFYTRALGVPARRYVDDPVTLRGERLFAEAQCAVCHVPEIKTGDYPALPQLDHQVIRPYTDLLLHDMGEGLADGRPDFLAGPRDWRTPPLWGLGLSEKVNGNASLLHDGRARNPTEAILWHGGEAAASRDSFVRMSKPEREALLAFVNSL
;
A
#
# COMPACT_ATOMS: atom_id res chain seq x y z
N MET A 1 39.09 -55.57 27.52
CA MET A 1 38.50 -54.35 26.89
C MET A 1 36.99 -54.34 27.20
N LYS A 2 36.56 -53.57 28.21
CA LYS A 2 35.12 -53.41 28.53
C LYS A 2 34.62 -52.11 27.85
N ALA A 3 33.70 -52.26 26.91
CA ALA A 3 33.06 -51.11 26.22
C ALA A 3 32.11 -50.41 27.20
N LEU A 4 32.36 -49.10 27.42
CA LEU A 4 31.52 -48.24 28.24
C LEU A 4 30.34 -47.72 27.34
N VAL A 5 29.20 -48.37 27.42
CA VAL A 5 27.98 -47.88 26.81
C VAL A 5 27.42 -46.73 27.68
N ARG A 6 27.63 -45.47 27.27
CA ARG A 6 26.99 -44.32 27.91
C ARG A 6 25.48 -44.38 27.58
N ARG A 7 24.69 -44.72 28.58
CA ARG A 7 23.20 -44.57 28.54
C ARG A 7 22.88 -43.09 28.68
N PHE A 8 22.39 -42.46 27.64
CA PHE A 8 21.79 -41.11 27.77
C PHE A 8 20.54 -41.21 28.61
N SER A 9 20.37 -40.27 29.58
CA SER A 9 19.22 -40.23 30.48
C SER A 9 17.95 -39.91 29.69
N PRO A 10 16.84 -40.63 29.86
CA PRO A 10 15.57 -40.36 29.14
C PRO A 10 15.01 -38.96 29.40
N ALA A 11 15.37 -38.31 30.50
CA ALA A 11 15.03 -36.93 30.79
C ALA A 11 15.72 -35.93 29.86
N LEU A 12 16.95 -36.21 29.39
CA LEU A 12 17.66 -35.34 28.46
C LEU A 12 17.08 -35.41 27.03
N VAL A 13 16.61 -36.58 26.63
CA VAL A 13 15.97 -36.80 25.32
C VAL A 13 14.58 -36.16 25.31
N ALA A 14 13.83 -36.21 26.42
CA ALA A 14 12.51 -35.60 26.55
C ALA A 14 12.61 -34.05 26.52
N SER A 15 13.61 -33.44 27.16
CA SER A 15 13.82 -31.99 27.16
C SER A 15 14.26 -31.46 25.77
N LEU A 16 15.08 -32.23 25.05
CA LEU A 16 15.46 -31.87 23.67
C LEU A 16 14.28 -32.01 22.70
N ALA A 17 13.45 -33.04 22.85
CA ALA A 17 12.26 -33.22 22.04
C ALA A 17 11.21 -32.13 22.31
N ALA A 18 10.98 -31.73 23.54
CA ALA A 18 10.07 -30.64 23.92
C ALA A 18 10.57 -29.29 23.37
N GLY A 19 11.87 -29.00 23.47
CA GLY A 19 12.47 -27.80 22.89
C GLY A 19 12.36 -27.74 21.36
N ALA A 20 12.54 -28.87 20.67
CA ALA A 20 12.37 -28.94 19.22
C ALA A 20 10.91 -28.75 18.76
N VAL A 21 9.94 -29.28 19.51
CA VAL A 21 8.49 -29.11 19.24
C VAL A 21 8.08 -27.67 19.45
N LEU A 22 8.55 -26.99 20.50
CA LEU A 22 8.27 -25.57 20.76
C LEU A 22 8.87 -24.69 19.67
N ALA A 23 10.14 -24.93 19.28
CA ALA A 23 10.78 -24.17 18.19
C ALA A 23 10.08 -24.38 16.83
N ALA A 24 9.62 -25.61 16.53
CA ALA A 24 8.85 -25.89 15.32
C ALA A 24 7.49 -25.19 15.33
N GLY A 25 6.81 -25.13 16.48
CA GLY A 25 5.56 -24.38 16.64
C GLY A 25 5.72 -22.87 16.44
N GLU A 26 6.78 -22.28 16.98
CA GLU A 26 7.11 -20.85 16.80
C GLU A 26 7.42 -20.52 15.34
N LEU A 27 8.18 -21.37 14.63
CA LEU A 27 8.47 -21.19 13.21
C LEU A 27 7.21 -21.31 12.35
N GLN A 28 6.30 -22.24 12.68
CA GLN A 28 5.04 -22.38 11.98
C GLN A 28 4.15 -21.13 12.18
N LEU A 29 4.10 -20.57 13.39
CA LEU A 29 3.39 -19.31 13.65
C LEU A 29 4.03 -18.12 12.93
N ALA A 30 5.36 -18.09 12.80
CA ALA A 30 6.07 -17.04 12.06
C ALA A 30 5.73 -17.02 10.56
N ALA A 31 5.30 -18.16 9.98
CA ALA A 31 4.85 -18.24 8.60
C ALA A 31 3.46 -17.60 8.38
N LEU A 32 2.65 -17.48 9.44
CA LEU A 32 1.27 -16.99 9.36
C LEU A 32 1.23 -15.45 9.32
N SER A 33 1.55 -14.86 8.16
CA SER A 33 1.57 -13.39 7.98
C SER A 33 0.22 -12.74 8.29
N GLY A 34 -0.89 -13.36 7.91
CA GLY A 34 -2.28 -12.92 8.16
C GLY A 34 -2.97 -13.64 9.31
N GLY A 35 -2.22 -14.29 10.23
CA GLY A 35 -2.81 -15.18 11.22
C GLY A 35 -3.52 -16.36 10.53
N ASP A 36 -4.69 -16.77 11.00
CA ASP A 36 -5.49 -17.84 10.38
C ASP A 36 -6.02 -17.48 8.98
N PHE A 37 -5.91 -16.20 8.60
CA PHE A 37 -6.29 -15.70 7.26
C PHE A 37 -5.13 -15.71 6.25
N THR A 38 -4.08 -16.48 6.56
CA THR A 38 -2.90 -16.65 5.70
C THR A 38 -3.17 -17.65 4.57
N VAL A 39 -2.66 -17.35 3.38
CA VAL A 39 -2.73 -18.20 2.18
C VAL A 39 -1.35 -18.75 1.85
N SER A 40 -1.26 -20.08 1.75
CA SER A 40 -0.02 -20.78 1.38
C SER A 40 0.03 -20.97 -0.15
N ASP A 41 0.28 -19.89 -0.88
CA ASP A 41 0.44 -19.87 -2.33
C ASP A 41 1.61 -18.95 -2.72
N GLU A 42 2.50 -19.45 -3.57
CA GLU A 42 3.65 -18.71 -4.08
C GLU A 42 3.59 -18.50 -5.60
N SER A 43 2.44 -18.77 -6.22
CA SER A 43 2.22 -18.57 -7.65
C SER A 43 1.94 -17.10 -7.98
N ALA A 44 1.71 -16.81 -9.26
CA ALA A 44 1.23 -15.50 -9.68
C ALA A 44 -0.19 -15.15 -9.16
N LEU A 45 -0.89 -16.10 -8.51
CA LEU A 45 -2.20 -15.89 -7.90
C LEU A 45 -2.14 -15.57 -6.40
N ALA A 46 -0.95 -15.55 -5.79
CA ALA A 46 -0.75 -15.42 -4.34
C ALA A 46 -1.50 -14.24 -3.70
N TYR A 47 -1.72 -13.14 -4.44
CA TYR A 47 -2.46 -11.97 -3.94
C TYR A 47 -3.94 -11.98 -4.32
N SER A 48 -4.42 -13.01 -5.03
CA SER A 48 -5.77 -13.05 -5.62
C SER A 48 -6.67 -14.10 -4.97
N LEU A 49 -6.18 -14.80 -3.97
CA LEU A 49 -6.91 -15.86 -3.29
C LEU A 49 -7.66 -15.33 -2.07
N PRO A 50 -8.86 -15.83 -1.78
CA PRO A 50 -9.54 -15.53 -0.53
C PRO A 50 -8.79 -16.12 0.65
N GLY A 51 -8.83 -15.44 1.79
CA GLY A 51 -8.37 -16.04 3.04
C GLY A 51 -9.22 -17.27 3.41
N PRO A 52 -8.66 -18.20 4.20
CA PRO A 52 -9.37 -19.40 4.65
C PRO A 52 -10.62 -19.10 5.50
N GLY A 53 -11.52 -20.07 5.59
CA GLY A 53 -12.67 -20.04 6.49
C GLY A 53 -13.91 -19.32 5.98
N LEU A 54 -13.95 -18.91 4.69
CA LEU A 54 -15.16 -18.37 4.08
C LEU A 54 -16.22 -19.46 3.87
N ASP A 55 -17.46 -19.18 4.24
CA ASP A 55 -18.60 -20.04 3.93
C ASP A 55 -19.03 -19.92 2.44
N ALA A 56 -19.98 -20.74 2.00
CA ALA A 56 -20.41 -20.78 0.60
C ALA A 56 -20.98 -19.44 0.09
N ALA A 57 -21.72 -18.70 0.92
CA ALA A 57 -22.27 -17.39 0.57
C ALA A 57 -21.16 -16.33 0.48
N GLN A 58 -20.19 -16.38 1.38
CA GLN A 58 -19.01 -15.51 1.36
C GLN A 58 -18.11 -15.79 0.17
N VAL A 59 -17.96 -17.04 -0.25
CA VAL A 59 -17.24 -17.41 -1.49
C VAL A 59 -17.94 -16.84 -2.73
N GLU A 60 -19.28 -16.87 -2.78
CA GLU A 60 -20.05 -16.24 -3.86
C GLU A 60 -19.87 -14.72 -3.87
N LEU A 61 -19.95 -14.06 -2.71
CA LEU A 61 -19.69 -12.62 -2.58
C LEU A 61 -18.26 -12.25 -3.03
N PHE A 62 -17.28 -13.07 -2.68
CA PHE A 62 -15.89 -12.89 -3.13
C PHE A 62 -15.77 -12.98 -4.66
N ALA A 63 -16.42 -13.97 -5.28
CA ALA A 63 -16.42 -14.14 -6.73
C ALA A 63 -17.09 -12.96 -7.46
N ASN A 64 -18.24 -12.49 -6.95
CA ASN A 64 -18.94 -11.33 -7.49
C ASN A 64 -18.09 -10.05 -7.33
N GLY A 65 -17.50 -9.82 -6.17
CA GLY A 65 -16.63 -8.67 -5.93
C GLY A 65 -15.36 -8.70 -6.78
N ARG A 66 -14.83 -9.90 -7.06
CA ARG A 66 -13.73 -10.07 -8.02
C ARG A 66 -14.16 -9.63 -9.43
N GLN A 67 -15.38 -9.96 -9.87
CA GLN A 67 -15.89 -9.48 -11.16
C GLN A 67 -15.98 -7.96 -11.19
N GLU A 68 -16.49 -7.33 -10.13
CA GLU A 68 -16.54 -5.85 -10.02
C GLU A 68 -15.14 -5.22 -10.03
N PHE A 69 -14.15 -5.84 -9.41
CA PHE A 69 -12.75 -5.36 -9.40
C PHE A 69 -12.10 -5.43 -10.80
N HIS A 70 -12.47 -6.42 -11.61
CA HIS A 70 -12.01 -6.59 -13.00
C HIS A 70 -12.95 -5.94 -14.02
N GLN A 71 -14.07 -5.36 -13.56
CA GLN A 71 -15.07 -4.77 -14.44
C GLN A 71 -14.49 -3.57 -15.18
N ARG A 72 -14.57 -3.63 -16.52
CA ARG A 72 -14.21 -2.49 -17.36
C ARG A 72 -15.35 -1.47 -17.37
N TRP A 73 -15.01 -0.24 -17.10
CA TRP A 73 -15.92 0.89 -17.12
C TRP A 73 -15.72 1.70 -18.40
N GLY A 74 -16.81 1.99 -19.08
CA GLY A 74 -16.81 2.77 -20.32
C GLY A 74 -17.63 4.05 -20.20
N VAL A 75 -17.33 5.01 -21.05
CA VAL A 75 -18.09 6.26 -21.18
C VAL A 75 -19.36 6.11 -22.02
N LEU A 76 -19.46 5.03 -22.82
CA LEU A 76 -20.61 4.67 -23.64
C LEU A 76 -21.07 3.25 -23.31
N LEU A 77 -22.36 2.96 -23.53
CA LEU A 77 -22.90 1.60 -23.46
C LEU A 77 -22.18 0.69 -24.45
N SER A 78 -21.58 -0.37 -23.94
CA SER A 78 -20.90 -1.41 -24.70
C SER A 78 -21.24 -2.78 -24.12
N ILE A 79 -21.19 -3.83 -24.96
CA ILE A 79 -21.38 -5.22 -24.52
C ILE A 79 -20.23 -5.65 -23.58
N SER A 80 -19.05 -5.02 -23.71
CA SER A 80 -17.83 -5.39 -22.99
C SER A 80 -17.49 -4.47 -21.80
N SER A 81 -18.29 -3.41 -21.55
CA SER A 81 -17.99 -2.46 -20.47
C SER A 81 -19.27 -2.02 -19.75
N LYS A 82 -19.17 -1.84 -18.44
CA LYS A 82 -20.19 -1.18 -17.63
C LYS A 82 -20.18 0.31 -17.94
N TRP A 83 -21.37 0.88 -18.17
CA TRP A 83 -21.49 2.30 -18.43
C TRP A 83 -21.39 3.10 -17.14
N GLY A 84 -20.80 4.29 -17.21
CA GLY A 84 -20.74 5.21 -16.10
C GLY A 84 -19.33 5.66 -15.69
N ARG A 85 -18.27 5.25 -16.45
CA ARG A 85 -16.95 5.87 -16.23
C ARG A 85 -17.08 7.38 -16.39
N GLY A 86 -16.45 8.09 -15.46
CA GLY A 86 -16.51 9.54 -15.43
C GLY A 86 -16.01 10.22 -16.67
N PRO A 87 -16.33 11.49 -16.88
CA PRO A 87 -15.93 12.21 -18.07
C PRO A 87 -14.41 12.38 -18.15
N THR A 88 -13.74 12.47 -16.99
CA THR A 88 -12.28 12.41 -16.85
C THR A 88 -11.91 11.27 -15.90
N SER A 89 -10.77 10.62 -16.12
CA SER A 89 -10.32 9.47 -15.35
C SER A 89 -8.83 9.18 -15.59
N ASN A 90 -8.26 8.24 -14.83
CA ASN A 90 -6.92 7.71 -15.03
C ASN A 90 -6.94 6.24 -15.43
N ALA A 91 -8.02 5.51 -15.13
CA ALA A 91 -8.14 4.07 -15.37
C ALA A 91 -9.55 3.69 -15.82
N GLU A 92 -9.68 2.49 -16.40
CA GLU A 92 -10.97 1.90 -16.80
C GLU A 92 -11.36 0.71 -15.91
N THR A 93 -10.37 0.11 -15.23
CA THR A 93 -10.54 -1.00 -14.27
C THR A 93 -9.63 -0.80 -13.07
N CYS A 94 -9.95 -1.43 -11.93
CA CYS A 94 -9.03 -1.44 -10.78
C CYS A 94 -7.71 -2.17 -11.13
N THR A 95 -7.78 -3.17 -12.02
CA THR A 95 -6.62 -3.98 -12.44
C THR A 95 -5.64 -3.24 -13.34
N ASP A 96 -6.01 -2.10 -13.93
CA ASP A 96 -5.08 -1.26 -14.69
C ASP A 96 -3.96 -0.73 -13.78
N CYS A 97 -4.30 -0.41 -12.52
CA CYS A 97 -3.33 0.04 -11.52
C CYS A 97 -2.87 -1.07 -10.57
N HIS A 98 -3.75 -2.04 -10.26
CA HIS A 98 -3.52 -3.13 -9.30
C HIS A 98 -3.41 -4.49 -10.01
N THR A 99 -2.48 -4.63 -10.95
CA THR A 99 -2.25 -5.90 -11.68
C THR A 99 -2.02 -7.04 -10.69
N GLY A 100 -2.83 -8.10 -10.81
CA GLY A 100 -2.77 -9.25 -9.89
C GLY A 100 -3.07 -8.93 -8.42
N ASN A 101 -3.79 -7.83 -8.11
CA ASN A 101 -3.98 -7.24 -6.78
C ASN A 101 -2.67 -6.74 -6.13
N GLY A 102 -1.63 -6.62 -6.91
CA GLY A 102 -0.33 -6.16 -6.48
C GLY A 102 -0.19 -4.64 -6.54
N ARG A 103 1.04 -4.23 -6.59
CA ARG A 103 1.50 -2.84 -6.57
C ARG A 103 1.62 -2.28 -8.00
N GLY A 104 1.38 -0.99 -8.16
CA GLY A 104 1.68 -0.27 -9.40
C GLY A 104 3.19 -0.12 -9.62
N HIS A 105 3.54 0.36 -10.80
CA HIS A 105 4.92 0.65 -11.18
C HIS A 105 5.07 2.10 -11.65
N ALA A 106 6.26 2.63 -11.52
CA ALA A 106 6.64 3.90 -12.12
C ALA A 106 7.08 3.68 -13.58
N PRO A 107 6.88 4.66 -14.46
CA PRO A 107 7.36 4.56 -15.84
C PRO A 107 8.89 4.45 -15.86
N ASP A 108 9.42 3.66 -16.79
CA ASP A 108 10.88 3.51 -16.94
C ASP A 108 11.49 4.64 -17.78
N SER A 109 10.69 5.38 -18.54
CA SER A 109 11.13 6.50 -19.38
C SER A 109 10.05 7.57 -19.52
N GLU A 110 10.48 8.78 -19.92
CA GLU A 110 9.61 9.93 -20.23
C GLU A 110 8.56 9.66 -21.33
N ARG A 111 8.75 8.60 -22.13
CA ARG A 111 7.84 8.23 -23.22
C ARG A 111 6.72 7.31 -22.79
N GLU A 112 6.85 6.74 -21.61
CA GLU A 112 5.86 5.82 -21.05
C GLU A 112 4.76 6.60 -20.33
N ALA A 113 3.51 6.27 -20.66
CA ALA A 113 2.36 6.88 -19.99
C ALA A 113 2.25 6.38 -18.53
N LEU A 114 1.72 7.23 -17.65
CA LEU A 114 1.44 6.85 -16.27
C LEU A 114 0.21 5.91 -16.25
N ALA A 115 0.46 4.61 -16.26
CA ALA A 115 -0.59 3.60 -16.27
C ALA A 115 -1.09 3.23 -14.86
N SER A 116 -0.17 3.09 -13.89
CA SER A 116 -0.48 2.69 -12.52
C SER A 116 0.12 3.62 -11.47
N MET A 117 0.30 4.87 -11.91
CA MET A 117 0.75 6.00 -11.12
C MET A 117 -0.18 7.19 -11.35
N VAL A 118 -0.54 7.89 -10.29
CA VAL A 118 -1.33 9.12 -10.34
C VAL A 118 -0.53 10.30 -9.82
N VAL A 119 -0.91 11.51 -10.24
CA VAL A 119 -0.35 12.77 -9.74
C VAL A 119 -1.41 13.47 -8.92
N ARG A 120 -1.22 13.51 -7.60
CA ARG A 120 -2.05 14.33 -6.72
C ARG A 120 -1.65 15.79 -6.82
N LEU A 121 -2.65 16.65 -6.82
CA LEU A 121 -2.50 18.10 -6.94
C LEU A 121 -3.14 18.79 -5.73
N SER A 122 -2.56 19.88 -5.29
CA SER A 122 -3.18 20.83 -4.37
C SER A 122 -2.51 22.19 -4.44
N ILE A 123 -3.20 23.21 -3.99
CA ILE A 123 -2.68 24.56 -3.77
C ILE A 123 -2.55 24.83 -2.27
N PRO A 124 -1.79 25.87 -1.85
CA PRO A 124 -1.70 26.24 -0.44
C PRO A 124 -3.07 26.51 0.19
N GLY A 125 -3.31 25.94 1.36
CA GLY A 125 -4.56 26.03 2.09
C GLY A 125 -5.09 24.67 2.51
N LYS A 126 -6.29 24.67 3.04
CA LYS A 126 -7.02 23.46 3.47
C LYS A 126 -8.47 23.57 3.02
N ASP A 127 -9.07 22.42 2.72
CA ASP A 127 -10.50 22.33 2.50
C ASP A 127 -11.30 22.48 3.80
N GLU A 128 -12.61 22.42 3.71
CA GLU A 128 -13.54 22.56 4.85
C GLU A 128 -13.37 21.47 5.92
N HIS A 129 -12.72 20.35 5.59
CA HIS A 129 -12.47 19.21 6.47
C HIS A 129 -11.01 19.10 6.94
N GLY A 130 -10.17 20.10 6.58
CA GLY A 130 -8.74 20.14 6.94
C GLY A 130 -7.85 19.33 6.00
N GLY A 131 -8.39 18.78 4.93
CA GLY A 131 -7.68 18.12 3.86
C GLY A 131 -6.93 19.09 2.94
N PRO A 132 -6.16 18.59 1.95
CA PRO A 132 -5.50 19.43 0.95
C PRO A 132 -6.52 20.20 0.11
N LEU A 133 -6.26 21.49 -0.13
CA LEU A 133 -7.11 22.30 -0.99
C LEU A 133 -6.88 21.91 -2.46
N PRO A 134 -7.91 21.42 -3.19
CA PRO A 134 -7.74 21.01 -4.58
C PRO A 134 -7.36 22.19 -5.48
N HIS A 135 -6.64 21.92 -6.57
CA HIS A 135 -6.37 22.93 -7.60
C HIS A 135 -7.68 23.35 -8.28
N PRO A 136 -7.99 24.66 -8.44
CA PRO A 136 -9.27 25.14 -8.92
C PRO A 136 -9.63 24.67 -10.33
N ASN A 137 -8.64 24.40 -11.19
CA ASN A 137 -8.85 24.01 -12.57
C ASN A 137 -8.71 22.49 -12.82
N TYR A 138 -7.99 21.76 -11.95
CA TYR A 138 -7.60 20.37 -12.16
C TYR A 138 -7.99 19.43 -11.00
N GLY A 139 -8.65 19.94 -9.95
CA GLY A 139 -9.04 19.13 -8.81
C GLY A 139 -7.86 18.68 -7.95
N ASP A 140 -8.02 17.54 -7.28
CA ASP A 140 -7.02 16.98 -6.38
C ASP A 140 -6.13 15.88 -7.03
N GLN A 141 -6.43 15.53 -8.29
CA GLN A 141 -5.69 14.54 -9.08
C GLN A 141 -5.77 14.88 -10.58
N LEU A 142 -4.64 14.90 -11.27
CA LEU A 142 -4.61 15.13 -12.71
C LEU A 142 -5.22 13.94 -13.45
N GLN A 143 -6.22 14.20 -14.29
CA GLN A 143 -6.93 13.18 -15.07
C GLN A 143 -6.37 13.15 -16.51
N ASN A 144 -5.70 12.04 -16.88
CA ASN A 144 -5.04 11.90 -18.18
C ASN A 144 -5.91 11.22 -19.25
N GLN A 145 -7.16 10.88 -18.93
CA GLN A 145 -8.14 10.32 -19.86
C GLN A 145 -9.41 11.18 -19.88
N GLY A 146 -10.07 11.24 -21.02
CA GLY A 146 -11.32 11.97 -21.22
C GLY A 146 -12.32 11.19 -22.05
N GLU A 147 -13.52 11.75 -22.26
CA GLU A 147 -14.54 11.20 -23.14
C GLU A 147 -14.31 11.67 -24.57
N LEU A 148 -13.98 10.73 -25.46
CA LEU A 148 -13.62 11.02 -26.85
C LEU A 148 -14.66 11.91 -27.55
N GLY A 149 -14.23 13.05 -28.04
CA GLY A 149 -15.05 14.04 -28.78
C GLY A 149 -15.99 14.88 -27.91
N ARG A 150 -15.97 14.73 -26.58
CA ARG A 150 -16.87 15.48 -25.66
C ARG A 150 -16.13 16.16 -24.51
N VAL A 151 -15.26 15.44 -23.82
CA VAL A 151 -14.47 15.95 -22.70
C VAL A 151 -13.01 15.62 -22.93
N PHE A 152 -12.16 16.64 -22.96
CA PHE A 152 -10.73 16.44 -23.13
C PHE A 152 -10.09 15.93 -21.84
N PRO A 153 -9.00 15.12 -21.92
CA PRO A 153 -8.11 14.90 -20.79
C PRO A 153 -7.64 16.24 -20.22
N GLU A 154 -7.38 16.26 -18.92
CA GLU A 154 -6.89 17.47 -18.26
C GLU A 154 -5.47 17.84 -18.69
N GLY A 155 -4.65 16.85 -18.97
CA GLY A 155 -3.27 17.01 -19.42
C GLY A 155 -2.47 15.72 -19.24
N ASP A 156 -1.19 15.79 -19.62
CA ASP A 156 -0.24 14.71 -19.45
C ASP A 156 0.76 15.05 -18.36
N ALA A 157 1.05 14.08 -17.49
CA ALA A 157 2.18 14.12 -16.59
C ALA A 157 3.31 13.25 -17.12
N ILE A 158 4.52 13.78 -17.09
CA ILE A 158 5.74 13.15 -17.64
C ILE A 158 6.73 13.01 -16.50
N VAL A 159 7.24 11.81 -16.28
CA VAL A 159 8.25 11.51 -15.25
C VAL A 159 9.57 11.17 -15.91
N ALA A 160 10.57 12.03 -15.68
CA ALA A 160 11.96 11.78 -16.03
C ALA A 160 12.73 11.33 -14.80
N TRP A 161 13.82 10.61 -15.00
CA TRP A 161 14.68 10.14 -13.91
C TRP A 161 16.06 10.79 -13.99
N SER A 162 16.53 11.29 -12.85
CA SER A 162 17.93 11.63 -12.68
C SER A 162 18.59 10.61 -11.75
N GLU A 163 19.74 10.09 -12.16
CA GLU A 163 20.45 9.05 -11.40
C GLU A 163 21.63 9.63 -10.63
N HIS A 164 21.94 9.05 -9.48
CA HIS A 164 23.11 9.33 -8.68
C HIS A 164 23.59 8.07 -7.99
N GLU A 165 24.89 8.00 -7.68
CA GLU A 165 25.49 6.85 -7.00
C GLU A 165 25.54 7.03 -5.50
N GLN A 166 25.09 6.03 -4.75
CA GLN A 166 25.30 5.89 -3.33
C GLN A 166 26.41 4.85 -3.07
N ARG A 167 27.46 5.23 -2.35
CA ARG A 167 28.55 4.32 -1.96
C ARG A 167 28.21 3.64 -0.63
N LEU A 168 28.48 2.33 -0.56
CA LEU A 168 28.39 1.53 0.66
C LEU A 168 29.76 1.43 1.34
N ALA A 169 29.79 0.98 2.61
CA ALA A 169 31.02 0.94 3.40
C ALA A 169 32.10 0.00 2.85
N ASP A 170 31.70 -1.07 2.15
CA ASP A 170 32.61 -2.00 1.48
C ASP A 170 33.14 -1.49 0.11
N GLY A 171 32.77 -0.26 -0.25
CA GLY A 171 33.17 0.37 -1.51
C GLY A 171 32.27 0.06 -2.71
N SER A 172 31.32 -0.87 -2.60
CA SER A 172 30.31 -1.10 -3.64
C SER A 172 29.40 0.13 -3.83
N ARG A 173 28.79 0.25 -5.02
CA ARG A 173 27.95 1.37 -5.38
C ARG A 173 26.58 0.90 -5.79
N VAL A 174 25.57 1.68 -5.45
CA VAL A 174 24.17 1.47 -5.85
C VAL A 174 23.70 2.73 -6.55
N THR A 175 23.15 2.58 -7.74
CA THR A 175 22.55 3.69 -8.48
C THR A 175 21.12 3.92 -7.98
N LEU A 176 20.85 5.12 -7.48
CA LEU A 176 19.54 5.59 -7.06
C LEU A 176 18.99 6.54 -8.12
N ARG A 177 17.65 6.60 -8.25
CA ARG A 177 16.99 7.50 -9.19
C ARG A 177 15.99 8.43 -8.47
N THR A 178 15.97 9.70 -8.88
CA THR A 178 15.05 10.74 -8.39
C THR A 178 14.08 11.13 -9.49
N PRO A 179 12.75 11.17 -9.24
CA PRO A 179 11.78 11.59 -10.25
C PRO A 179 11.85 13.08 -10.49
N LYS A 180 11.65 13.46 -11.74
CA LYS A 180 11.47 14.84 -12.19
C LYS A 180 10.16 14.92 -12.95
N LEU A 181 9.15 15.51 -12.31
CA LEU A 181 7.81 15.66 -12.86
C LEU A 181 7.74 16.91 -13.77
N SER A 182 7.10 16.76 -14.90
CA SER A 182 6.71 17.86 -15.78
C SER A 182 5.31 17.60 -16.36
N PHE A 183 4.70 18.63 -16.94
CA PHE A 183 3.35 18.57 -17.48
C PHE A 183 3.32 19.06 -18.93
N ALA A 184 2.44 18.46 -19.72
CA ALA A 184 2.18 18.83 -21.11
C ALA A 184 0.67 18.80 -21.42
N ASN A 185 0.29 19.41 -22.53
CA ASN A 185 -1.08 19.35 -23.07
C ASN A 185 -2.18 19.77 -22.09
N LEU A 186 -1.90 20.70 -21.18
CA LEU A 186 -2.83 21.18 -20.17
C LEU A 186 -4.06 21.86 -20.81
N ALA A 187 -5.26 21.30 -20.60
CA ALA A 187 -6.49 21.73 -21.27
C ALA A 187 -7.18 22.94 -20.59
N PHE A 188 -6.89 23.21 -19.30
CA PHE A 188 -7.60 24.22 -18.50
C PHE A 188 -6.69 25.33 -17.98
N GLY A 189 -5.67 25.66 -18.78
CA GLY A 189 -4.72 26.74 -18.48
C GLY A 189 -3.47 26.24 -17.73
N PRO A 190 -2.53 27.16 -17.47
CA PRO A 190 -1.29 26.81 -16.79
C PRO A 190 -1.53 26.42 -15.33
N LEU A 191 -0.65 25.60 -14.79
CA LEU A 191 -0.62 25.28 -13.36
C LEU A 191 -0.05 26.48 -12.56
N ASP A 192 -0.54 26.65 -11.34
CA ASP A 192 -0.08 27.71 -10.44
C ASP A 192 1.39 27.51 -10.03
N ARG A 193 2.09 28.63 -9.71
CA ARG A 193 3.51 28.56 -9.34
C ARG A 193 3.76 27.86 -8.01
N ASP A 194 2.79 27.88 -7.13
CA ASP A 194 2.79 27.28 -5.80
C ASP A 194 1.99 25.96 -5.75
N LEU A 195 1.78 25.36 -6.93
CA LEU A 195 1.24 24.01 -7.04
C LEU A 195 2.09 23.03 -6.23
N MET A 196 1.42 22.25 -5.39
CA MET A 196 2.01 21.12 -4.68
C MET A 196 1.58 19.82 -5.35
N THR A 197 2.54 18.93 -5.61
CA THR A 197 2.30 17.66 -6.33
C THR A 197 2.78 16.46 -5.52
N SER A 198 2.17 15.29 -5.77
CA SER A 198 2.61 14.02 -5.20
C SER A 198 2.42 12.91 -6.22
N LEU A 199 3.52 12.27 -6.62
CA LEU A 199 3.50 11.06 -7.44
C LEU A 199 3.16 9.87 -6.55
N ARG A 200 2.17 9.05 -6.93
CA ARG A 200 1.74 7.89 -6.14
C ARG A 200 1.47 6.69 -7.02
N ILE A 201 2.24 5.63 -6.87
CA ILE A 201 1.93 4.33 -7.45
C ILE A 201 0.83 3.63 -6.65
N ALA A 202 0.09 2.73 -7.28
CA ALA A 202 -0.93 1.94 -6.60
C ALA A 202 -0.31 1.05 -5.51
N GLN A 203 -0.99 0.91 -4.37
CA GLN A 203 -0.59 0.01 -3.27
C GLN A 203 -1.17 -1.39 -3.49
N PRO A 204 -0.58 -2.46 -2.90
CA PRO A 204 -1.19 -3.79 -2.91
C PRO A 204 -2.58 -3.77 -2.25
N VAL A 205 -3.48 -4.63 -2.74
CA VAL A 205 -4.87 -4.71 -2.25
C VAL A 205 -5.03 -5.82 -1.20
N PHE A 206 -4.27 -6.93 -1.30
CA PHE A 206 -4.36 -8.06 -0.38
C PHE A 206 -4.06 -7.66 1.07
N GLY A 207 -4.70 -8.34 2.01
CA GLY A 207 -4.54 -8.08 3.45
C GLY A 207 -5.19 -6.78 3.95
N ALA A 208 -5.81 -5.98 3.07
CA ALA A 208 -6.40 -4.70 3.45
C ALA A 208 -7.51 -4.85 4.50
N GLY A 209 -8.30 -5.92 4.46
CA GLY A 209 -9.30 -6.21 5.50
C GLY A 209 -8.70 -6.40 6.89
N LEU A 210 -7.56 -7.10 7.00
CA LEU A 210 -6.85 -7.26 8.28
C LEU A 210 -6.32 -5.92 8.81
N LEU A 211 -5.83 -5.03 7.92
CA LEU A 211 -5.41 -3.68 8.34
C LEU A 211 -6.60 -2.82 8.78
N ASP A 212 -7.77 -2.98 8.14
CA ASP A 212 -9.02 -2.31 8.53
C ASP A 212 -9.51 -2.79 9.91
N ALA A 213 -9.25 -4.06 10.25
CA ALA A 213 -9.62 -4.68 11.51
C ALA A 213 -8.69 -4.35 12.70
N ILE A 214 -7.56 -3.66 12.48
CA ILE A 214 -6.68 -3.22 13.58
C ILE A 214 -7.41 -2.15 14.39
N PRO A 215 -7.59 -2.28 15.71
CA PRO A 215 -8.27 -1.28 16.51
C PRO A 215 -7.40 -0.01 16.68
N GLU A 216 -8.05 1.15 16.81
CA GLU A 216 -7.35 2.44 16.94
C GLU A 216 -6.39 2.47 18.13
N ASN A 217 -6.81 1.92 19.28
CA ASN A 217 -5.96 1.87 20.47
C ASN A 217 -4.66 1.09 20.25
N ALA A 218 -4.66 0.03 19.41
CA ALA A 218 -3.43 -0.69 19.08
C ALA A 218 -2.42 0.21 18.32
N VAL A 219 -2.91 1.03 17.37
CA VAL A 219 -2.07 1.99 16.65
C VAL A 219 -1.53 3.08 17.59
N LEU A 220 -2.38 3.60 18.48
CA LEU A 220 -1.97 4.61 19.47
C LEU A 220 -0.98 4.06 20.50
N ASP A 221 -1.11 2.79 20.88
CA ASP A 221 -0.16 2.11 21.78
C ASP A 221 1.21 1.93 21.13
N ILE A 222 1.25 1.65 19.83
CA ILE A 222 2.50 1.62 19.06
C ILE A 222 3.15 3.00 19.05
N ALA A 223 2.38 4.06 18.75
CA ALA A 223 2.89 5.43 18.71
C ALA A 223 3.50 5.84 20.07
N ARG A 224 2.84 5.51 21.19
CA ARG A 224 3.38 5.79 22.54
C ARG A 224 4.71 5.07 22.80
N ARG A 225 4.79 3.76 22.46
CA ARG A 225 6.03 2.99 22.61
C ARG A 225 7.17 3.54 21.76
N GLN A 226 6.88 4.00 20.55
CA GLN A 226 7.88 4.66 19.71
C GLN A 226 8.40 5.96 20.31
N GLN A 227 7.52 6.79 20.90
CA GLN A 227 7.92 8.02 21.61
C GLN A 227 8.86 7.72 22.77
N GLU A 228 8.61 6.66 23.56
CA GLU A 228 9.50 6.22 24.64
C GLU A 228 10.89 5.81 24.12
N LEU A 229 10.97 5.33 22.88
CA LEU A 229 12.22 4.98 22.19
C LEU A 229 12.87 6.17 21.46
N GLY A 230 12.26 7.35 21.50
CA GLY A 230 12.77 8.56 20.84
C GLY A 230 12.40 8.69 19.36
N PHE A 231 11.43 7.90 18.86
CA PHE A 231 10.85 8.04 17.52
C PHE A 231 9.56 8.86 17.59
N ASN A 232 9.17 9.47 16.48
CA ASN A 232 8.00 10.36 16.43
C ASN A 232 6.90 9.84 15.49
N GLY A 233 6.67 8.53 15.50
CA GLY A 233 5.54 7.94 14.79
C GLY A 233 4.22 8.53 15.28
N ARG A 234 3.39 9.02 14.37
CA ARG A 234 2.14 9.69 14.73
C ARG A 234 0.98 9.30 13.82
N PRO A 235 -0.27 9.22 14.35
CA PRO A 235 -1.45 8.97 13.55
C PRO A 235 -1.74 10.15 12.62
N ASN A 236 -2.31 9.89 11.44
CA ASN A 236 -3.02 10.89 10.67
C ASN A 236 -4.51 10.85 11.05
N TYR A 237 -5.07 11.97 11.44
CA TYR A 237 -6.52 12.11 11.65
C TYR A 237 -7.13 12.80 10.45
N VAL A 238 -8.15 12.17 9.86
CA VAL A 238 -8.69 12.51 8.56
C VAL A 238 -10.22 12.52 8.58
N TRP A 239 -10.85 13.12 7.58
CA TRP A 239 -12.28 13.16 7.49
C TRP A 239 -12.88 11.81 7.07
N ASP A 240 -13.79 11.29 7.86
CA ASP A 240 -14.62 10.12 7.54
C ASP A 240 -15.95 10.62 6.95
N ALA A 241 -16.11 10.44 5.63
CA ALA A 241 -17.27 10.93 4.89
C ALA A 241 -18.58 10.20 5.25
N GLU A 242 -18.50 8.97 5.78
CA GLU A 242 -19.69 8.26 6.22
C GLU A 242 -20.11 8.68 7.64
N LYS A 243 -19.15 8.81 8.55
CA LYS A 243 -19.42 9.21 9.93
C LYS A 243 -19.58 10.71 10.09
N GLN A 244 -19.19 11.50 9.08
CA GLN A 244 -19.19 12.97 9.13
C GLN A 244 -18.39 13.49 10.35
N ALA A 245 -17.24 12.87 10.60
CA ALA A 245 -16.37 13.15 11.73
C ALA A 245 -14.92 12.84 11.41
N THR A 246 -14.01 13.38 12.20
CA THR A 246 -12.59 13.04 12.13
C THR A 246 -12.36 11.63 12.68
N ALA A 247 -11.56 10.83 11.98
CA ALA A 247 -11.20 9.47 12.36
C ALA A 247 -9.71 9.17 12.07
N LEU A 248 -9.21 8.11 12.67
CA LEU A 248 -7.85 7.62 12.40
C LEU A 248 -7.71 7.16 10.94
N GLY A 249 -6.76 7.74 10.23
CA GLY A 249 -6.39 7.32 8.88
C GLY A 249 -5.56 6.04 8.88
N ARG A 250 -5.81 5.16 7.91
CA ARG A 250 -5.19 3.83 7.80
C ARG A 250 -4.65 3.52 6.43
N PHE A 251 -5.36 3.99 5.37
CA PHE A 251 -5.06 3.68 3.98
C PHE A 251 -4.51 4.89 3.24
N GLY A 252 -3.98 4.65 2.04
CA GLY A 252 -3.22 5.63 1.28
C GLY A 252 -1.79 5.79 1.78
N TRP A 253 -0.94 6.41 0.97
CA TRP A 253 0.49 6.61 1.26
C TRP A 253 0.76 7.53 2.47
N LYS A 254 -0.18 8.42 2.78
CA LYS A 254 -0.11 9.33 3.94
C LYS A 254 -1.20 9.04 4.96
N ALA A 255 -1.70 7.78 5.03
CA ALA A 255 -2.81 7.40 5.91
C ALA A 255 -4.00 8.38 5.79
N ASN A 256 -4.37 8.74 4.57
CA ASN A 256 -5.37 9.79 4.31
C ASN A 256 -6.80 9.25 4.10
N GLN A 257 -7.02 7.96 4.32
CA GLN A 257 -8.34 7.32 4.27
C GLN A 257 -8.59 6.53 5.57
N PRO A 258 -9.76 6.72 6.23
CA PRO A 258 -10.01 6.14 7.54
C PRO A 258 -10.45 4.67 7.50
N SER A 259 -11.03 4.22 6.39
CA SER A 259 -11.56 2.87 6.22
C SER A 259 -11.33 2.34 4.81
N LEU A 260 -11.34 1.01 4.67
CA LEU A 260 -11.24 0.38 3.36
C LEU A 260 -12.42 0.73 2.46
N LYS A 261 -13.61 0.93 3.03
CA LYS A 261 -14.80 1.36 2.28
C LYS A 261 -14.59 2.72 1.64
N GLN A 262 -14.12 3.71 2.40
CA GLN A 262 -13.85 5.05 1.86
C GLN A 262 -12.66 5.05 0.91
N GLN A 263 -11.63 4.23 1.15
CA GLN A 263 -10.51 4.05 0.21
C GLN A 263 -11.01 3.55 -1.16
N ASN A 264 -11.87 2.54 -1.18
CA ASN A 264 -12.46 2.02 -2.42
C ASN A 264 -13.34 3.05 -3.12
N ALA A 265 -14.17 3.76 -2.35
CA ALA A 265 -15.03 4.82 -2.88
C ALA A 265 -14.21 6.00 -3.47
N SER A 266 -13.11 6.36 -2.81
CA SER A 266 -12.18 7.38 -3.29
C SER A 266 -11.49 6.98 -4.59
N ALA A 267 -11.12 5.70 -4.74
CA ALA A 267 -10.56 5.17 -5.98
C ALA A 267 -11.59 5.19 -7.13
N PHE A 268 -12.84 4.80 -6.86
CA PHE A 268 -13.92 4.94 -7.85
C PHE A 268 -14.05 6.38 -8.35
N LEU A 269 -14.11 7.33 -7.42
CA LEU A 269 -14.30 8.74 -7.77
C LEU A 269 -13.08 9.32 -8.49
N ASN A 270 -11.89 9.16 -7.91
CA ASN A 270 -10.70 9.87 -8.37
C ASN A 270 -10.01 9.19 -9.54
N ASP A 271 -10.01 7.84 -9.60
CA ASP A 271 -9.27 7.11 -10.64
C ASP A 271 -10.16 6.79 -11.85
N MET A 272 -11.47 6.63 -11.65
CA MET A 272 -12.42 6.26 -12.71
C MET A 272 -13.56 7.26 -12.91
N GLY A 273 -13.68 8.29 -12.07
CA GLY A 273 -14.75 9.27 -12.11
C GLY A 273 -16.15 8.67 -11.86
N VAL A 274 -16.24 7.58 -11.12
CA VAL A 274 -17.46 6.83 -10.82
C VAL A 274 -17.96 7.18 -9.43
N THR A 275 -19.20 7.67 -9.32
CA THR A 275 -19.82 7.99 -8.04
C THR A 275 -20.28 6.75 -7.28
N THR A 276 -20.31 6.84 -5.95
CA THR A 276 -20.74 5.81 -5.02
C THR A 276 -21.69 6.42 -3.97
N SER A 277 -22.28 5.59 -3.11
CA SER A 277 -23.08 6.10 -1.98
C SER A 277 -22.26 6.94 -0.98
N VAL A 278 -20.94 6.75 -0.92
CA VAL A 278 -20.03 7.55 -0.09
C VAL A 278 -19.73 8.90 -0.74
N PHE A 279 -19.42 8.91 -2.03
CA PHE A 279 -19.15 10.12 -2.82
C PHE A 279 -20.14 10.21 -3.98
N LYS A 280 -21.17 11.04 -3.82
CA LYS A 280 -22.33 11.12 -4.72
C LYS A 280 -22.18 12.18 -5.82
N ARG A 281 -21.10 12.94 -5.82
CA ARG A 281 -20.86 14.04 -6.77
C ARG A 281 -19.58 13.78 -7.52
N ASP A 282 -19.59 14.12 -8.81
CA ASP A 282 -18.38 14.15 -9.62
C ASP A 282 -17.33 15.09 -9.03
N ASN A 283 -16.08 14.79 -9.30
CA ASN A 283 -14.93 15.63 -8.91
C ASN A 283 -14.58 16.70 -9.95
N CYS A 284 -15.50 17.03 -10.87
CA CYS A 284 -15.30 18.01 -11.93
C CYS A 284 -15.12 19.43 -11.37
N PRO A 285 -13.97 20.10 -11.58
CA PRO A 285 -13.78 21.51 -11.26
C PRO A 285 -14.79 22.45 -11.96
N GLU A 286 -15.03 23.62 -11.39
CA GLU A 286 -16.05 24.55 -11.91
C GLU A 286 -15.79 25.00 -13.34
N ILE A 287 -14.54 25.24 -13.72
CA ILE A 287 -14.14 25.67 -15.05
C ILE A 287 -14.37 24.57 -16.11
N GLN A 288 -14.41 23.32 -15.72
CA GLN A 288 -14.60 22.16 -16.58
C GLN A 288 -16.08 21.94 -16.91
N THR A 289 -16.68 22.92 -17.61
CA THR A 289 -18.12 22.96 -17.87
C THR A 289 -18.67 21.77 -18.66
N ALA A 290 -17.86 21.18 -19.57
CA ALA A 290 -18.22 19.97 -20.32
C ALA A 290 -18.30 18.75 -19.38
N CYS A 291 -17.36 18.61 -18.44
CA CYS A 291 -17.37 17.59 -17.40
C CYS A 291 -18.65 17.69 -16.56
N ARG A 292 -18.97 18.87 -16.04
CA ARG A 292 -20.14 19.13 -15.18
C ARG A 292 -21.49 19.01 -15.88
N LYS A 293 -21.55 19.18 -17.20
CA LYS A 293 -22.79 19.10 -17.98
C LYS A 293 -23.08 17.70 -18.53
N ARG A 294 -22.21 16.74 -18.27
CA ARG A 294 -22.44 15.38 -18.70
C ARG A 294 -23.74 14.85 -18.11
N PRO A 295 -24.63 14.21 -18.91
CA PRO A 295 -25.77 13.50 -18.35
C PRO A 295 -25.24 12.38 -17.44
N LEU A 296 -25.53 12.49 -16.17
CA LEU A 296 -25.28 11.39 -15.22
C LEU A 296 -26.22 10.24 -15.59
N GLY A 297 -25.71 9.02 -15.49
CA GLY A 297 -26.54 7.83 -15.52
C GLY A 297 -27.37 7.68 -14.25
N MET A 298 -27.48 6.50 -13.74
CA MET A 298 -27.97 6.31 -12.37
C MET A 298 -26.98 6.94 -11.40
N VAL A 299 -27.46 7.64 -10.41
CA VAL A 299 -26.63 8.20 -9.32
C VAL A 299 -26.97 7.45 -8.03
N PRO A 300 -25.99 6.78 -7.43
CA PRO A 300 -24.60 6.61 -7.88
C PRO A 300 -24.48 5.66 -9.08
N GLU A 301 -23.45 5.85 -9.93
CA GLU A 301 -23.15 4.96 -11.06
C GLU A 301 -22.77 3.57 -10.58
N GLN A 302 -22.07 3.46 -9.43
CA GLN A 302 -21.81 2.18 -8.76
C GLN A 302 -22.92 1.90 -7.75
N PRO A 303 -23.84 0.95 -8.01
CA PRO A 303 -24.90 0.59 -7.08
C PRO A 303 -24.34 -0.02 -5.79
N ASP A 304 -25.00 0.25 -4.67
CA ASP A 304 -24.55 -0.21 -3.34
C ASP A 304 -24.31 -1.73 -3.27
N ARG A 305 -25.14 -2.54 -3.94
CA ARG A 305 -24.93 -3.98 -3.98
C ARG A 305 -23.56 -4.33 -4.56
N ALA A 306 -23.27 -3.85 -5.77
CA ALA A 306 -22.02 -4.12 -6.46
C ALA A 306 -20.82 -3.50 -5.74
N PHE A 307 -20.98 -2.31 -5.14
CA PHE A 307 -19.96 -1.69 -4.30
C PHE A 307 -19.65 -2.52 -3.05
N ASN A 308 -20.67 -3.06 -2.39
CA ASN A 308 -20.48 -3.92 -1.22
C ASN A 308 -19.87 -5.29 -1.58
N GLU A 309 -20.18 -5.85 -2.75
CA GLU A 309 -19.54 -7.06 -3.28
C GLU A 309 -18.04 -6.81 -3.52
N LEU A 310 -17.66 -5.68 -4.14
CA LEU A 310 -16.27 -5.27 -4.31
C LEU A 310 -15.58 -5.03 -2.95
N LEU A 311 -16.25 -4.36 -2.03
CA LEU A 311 -15.71 -4.14 -0.68
C LEU A 311 -15.47 -5.46 0.05
N PHE A 312 -16.37 -6.44 -0.10
CA PHE A 312 -16.17 -7.78 0.45
C PHE A 312 -14.93 -8.44 -0.17
N TYR A 313 -14.77 -8.37 -1.49
CA TYR A 313 -13.60 -8.89 -2.17
C TYR A 313 -12.29 -8.32 -1.60
N THR A 314 -12.18 -7.01 -1.52
CA THR A 314 -10.97 -6.34 -1.02
C THR A 314 -10.70 -6.63 0.45
N ARG A 315 -11.74 -6.88 1.27
CA ARG A 315 -11.61 -7.33 2.67
C ARG A 315 -11.14 -8.77 2.78
N ALA A 316 -11.63 -9.64 1.89
CA ALA A 316 -11.47 -11.08 2.00
C ALA A 316 -10.24 -11.63 1.25
N LEU A 317 -9.43 -10.77 0.61
CA LEU A 317 -8.15 -11.16 0.06
C LEU A 317 -7.20 -11.57 1.18
N GLY A 318 -6.77 -12.83 1.16
CA GLY A 318 -5.83 -13.40 2.13
C GLY A 318 -4.42 -12.83 1.97
N VAL A 319 -3.59 -13.08 2.96
CA VAL A 319 -2.19 -12.63 2.98
C VAL A 319 -1.28 -13.82 2.68
N PRO A 320 -0.32 -13.71 1.74
CA PRO A 320 0.66 -14.77 1.50
C PRO A 320 1.45 -15.11 2.76
N ALA A 321 1.72 -16.41 2.94
CA ALA A 321 2.58 -16.88 4.03
C ALA A 321 4.00 -16.34 3.88
N ARG A 322 4.65 -16.03 4.99
CA ARG A 322 6.11 -15.80 5.02
C ARG A 322 6.82 -17.10 4.64
N ARG A 323 7.82 -16.99 3.78
CA ARG A 323 8.61 -18.10 3.25
C ARG A 323 9.94 -18.24 4.01
N TYR A 324 10.59 -19.39 3.88
CA TYR A 324 11.94 -19.63 4.41
C TYR A 324 12.12 -19.31 5.90
N VAL A 325 11.10 -19.60 6.71
CA VAL A 325 11.08 -19.26 8.15
C VAL A 325 12.11 -19.99 8.98
N ASP A 326 12.61 -21.13 8.50
CA ASP A 326 13.63 -21.99 9.14
C ASP A 326 15.03 -21.85 8.49
N ASP A 327 15.14 -21.06 7.41
CA ASP A 327 16.43 -20.87 6.74
C ASP A 327 17.40 -20.05 7.59
N PRO A 328 18.62 -20.53 7.85
CA PRO A 328 19.59 -19.83 8.70
C PRO A 328 19.97 -18.41 8.22
N VAL A 329 19.99 -18.18 6.89
CA VAL A 329 20.30 -16.87 6.32
C VAL A 329 19.15 -15.90 6.59
N THR A 330 17.91 -16.35 6.37
CA THR A 330 16.68 -15.60 6.64
C THR A 330 16.57 -15.25 8.14
N LEU A 331 16.82 -16.22 9.03
CA LEU A 331 16.83 -15.99 10.48
C LEU A 331 17.92 -15.01 10.94
N ARG A 332 19.10 -15.04 10.30
CA ARG A 332 20.15 -14.04 10.52
C ARG A 332 19.67 -12.66 10.06
N GLY A 333 19.04 -12.59 8.90
CA GLY A 333 18.48 -11.36 8.33
C GLY A 333 17.42 -10.72 9.25
N GLU A 334 16.55 -11.52 9.85
CA GLU A 334 15.55 -11.05 10.83
C GLU A 334 16.20 -10.40 12.05
N ARG A 335 17.27 -11.01 12.58
CA ARG A 335 18.04 -10.38 13.69
C ARG A 335 18.66 -9.05 13.25
N LEU A 336 19.29 -9.01 12.08
CA LEU A 336 19.89 -7.78 11.53
C LEU A 336 18.85 -6.68 11.30
N PHE A 337 17.63 -7.04 10.88
CA PHE A 337 16.52 -6.12 10.72
C PHE A 337 16.10 -5.48 12.07
N ALA A 338 16.08 -6.28 13.14
CA ALA A 338 15.81 -5.79 14.48
C ALA A 338 16.98 -4.94 15.03
N GLU A 339 18.23 -5.39 14.88
CA GLU A 339 19.44 -4.67 15.30
C GLU A 339 19.61 -3.33 14.60
N ALA A 340 19.21 -3.25 13.32
CA ALA A 340 19.19 -2.01 12.56
C ALA A 340 17.97 -1.11 12.89
N GLN A 341 17.14 -1.47 13.88
CA GLN A 341 15.94 -0.76 14.33
C GLN A 341 14.83 -0.62 13.28
N CYS A 342 14.87 -1.38 12.19
CA CYS A 342 13.80 -1.37 11.18
C CYS A 342 12.45 -1.79 11.77
N ALA A 343 12.46 -2.73 12.74
CA ALA A 343 11.28 -3.22 13.44
C ALA A 343 10.57 -2.20 14.33
N VAL A 344 11.14 -1.01 14.54
CA VAL A 344 10.49 0.07 15.31
C VAL A 344 9.29 0.63 14.54
N CYS A 345 9.45 0.88 13.24
CA CYS A 345 8.40 1.35 12.34
C CYS A 345 7.72 0.17 11.61
N HIS A 346 8.50 -0.78 11.10
CA HIS A 346 7.99 -2.01 10.53
C HIS A 346 7.69 -3.04 11.65
N VAL A 347 6.69 -2.71 12.47
CA VAL A 347 6.28 -3.50 13.64
C VAL A 347 5.90 -4.92 13.20
N PRO A 348 6.59 -5.96 13.73
CA PRO A 348 6.43 -7.31 13.23
C PRO A 348 5.05 -7.90 13.45
N GLU A 349 4.42 -7.59 14.59
CA GLU A 349 3.19 -8.24 15.03
C GLU A 349 2.18 -7.23 15.57
N ILE A 350 0.92 -7.36 15.12
CA ILE A 350 -0.22 -6.58 15.61
C ILE A 350 -1.41 -7.53 15.77
N LYS A 351 -2.27 -7.25 16.75
CA LYS A 351 -3.52 -8.00 16.95
C LYS A 351 -4.70 -7.20 16.40
N THR A 352 -5.54 -7.83 15.57
CA THR A 352 -6.82 -7.27 15.14
C THR A 352 -7.84 -7.26 16.28
N GLY A 353 -8.88 -6.46 16.17
CA GLY A 353 -9.99 -6.36 17.09
C GLY A 353 -11.24 -7.10 16.60
N ASP A 354 -12.39 -6.73 17.16
CA ASP A 354 -13.69 -7.15 16.65
C ASP A 354 -13.93 -6.55 15.25
N TYR A 355 -14.31 -7.39 14.29
CA TYR A 355 -14.59 -6.97 12.91
C TYR A 355 -15.85 -7.64 12.37
N PRO A 356 -17.06 -7.22 12.79
CA PRO A 356 -18.33 -7.86 12.45
C PRO A 356 -18.61 -7.98 10.96
N ALA A 357 -17.96 -7.16 10.12
CA ALA A 357 -18.10 -7.19 8.67
C ALA A 357 -17.50 -8.47 8.03
N LEU A 358 -16.55 -9.12 8.70
CA LEU A 358 -15.94 -10.39 8.31
C LEU A 358 -15.31 -11.03 9.55
N PRO A 359 -16.06 -11.87 10.32
CA PRO A 359 -15.60 -12.41 11.61
C PRO A 359 -14.32 -13.26 11.53
N GLN A 360 -13.96 -13.75 10.33
CA GLN A 360 -12.69 -14.46 10.11
C GLN A 360 -11.46 -13.56 10.35
N LEU A 361 -11.65 -12.24 10.42
CA LEU A 361 -10.58 -11.26 10.71
C LEU A 361 -10.49 -10.88 12.19
N ASP A 362 -11.43 -11.39 13.04
CA ASP A 362 -11.47 -11.05 14.46
C ASP A 362 -10.26 -11.63 15.21
N HIS A 363 -9.66 -10.80 16.04
CA HIS A 363 -8.62 -11.17 17.01
C HIS A 363 -7.42 -11.95 16.43
N GLN A 364 -7.16 -11.80 15.14
CA GLN A 364 -6.00 -12.41 14.47
C GLN A 364 -4.70 -11.79 14.96
N VAL A 365 -3.69 -12.64 15.16
CA VAL A 365 -2.31 -12.19 15.36
C VAL A 365 -1.65 -12.13 13.99
N ILE A 366 -1.54 -10.92 13.45
CA ILE A 366 -1.03 -10.68 12.10
C ILE A 366 0.40 -10.15 12.12
N ARG A 367 1.14 -10.40 11.05
CA ARG A 367 2.55 -9.98 10.89
C ARG A 367 2.72 -9.10 9.65
N PRO A 368 2.18 -7.87 9.70
CA PRO A 368 2.16 -6.98 8.54
C PRO A 368 3.49 -6.23 8.35
N TYR A 369 4.34 -6.17 9.36
CA TYR A 369 5.55 -5.34 9.35
C TYR A 369 5.24 -3.88 9.00
N THR A 370 4.30 -3.28 9.73
CA THR A 370 3.89 -1.87 9.67
C THR A 370 3.37 -1.43 11.03
N ASP A 371 3.38 -0.14 11.27
CA ASP A 371 2.73 0.51 12.43
C ASP A 371 1.49 1.34 12.04
N LEU A 372 1.25 1.53 10.73
CA LEU A 372 0.24 2.42 10.15
C LEU A 372 0.42 3.91 10.52
N LEU A 373 1.56 4.29 11.09
CA LEU A 373 1.86 5.66 11.51
C LEU A 373 2.59 6.44 10.43
N LEU A 374 2.54 7.75 10.55
CA LEU A 374 3.33 8.70 9.76
C LEU A 374 4.70 8.89 10.39
N HIS A 375 5.72 8.90 9.55
CA HIS A 375 7.10 9.22 9.91
C HIS A 375 7.67 10.27 8.97
N ASP A 376 8.47 11.20 9.50
CA ASP A 376 9.27 12.11 8.69
C ASP A 376 10.42 11.33 8.05
N MET A 377 10.33 11.13 6.73
CA MET A 377 11.31 10.38 5.95
C MET A 377 12.40 11.27 5.33
N GLY A 378 12.45 12.53 5.73
CA GLY A 378 13.46 13.50 5.29
C GLY A 378 13.22 14.05 3.88
N GLU A 379 14.07 14.99 3.48
CA GLU A 379 13.96 15.72 2.19
C GLU A 379 14.07 14.81 0.96
N GLY A 380 14.82 13.71 1.06
CA GLY A 380 15.00 12.78 -0.07
C GLY A 380 13.69 12.15 -0.56
N LEU A 381 12.72 11.95 0.33
CA LEU A 381 11.41 11.39 0.03
C LEU A 381 10.27 12.43 0.09
N ALA A 382 10.57 13.71 0.31
CA ALA A 382 9.56 14.76 0.33
C ALA A 382 8.88 14.92 -1.03
N ASP A 383 7.55 15.05 -1.02
CA ASP A 383 6.74 15.31 -2.21
C ASP A 383 6.27 16.79 -2.30
N GLY A 384 6.52 17.58 -1.27
CA GLY A 384 6.07 18.98 -1.19
C GLY A 384 4.59 19.15 -0.84
N ARG A 385 3.77 18.08 -0.76
CA ARG A 385 2.31 18.14 -0.59
C ARG A 385 1.87 17.60 0.78
N PRO A 386 1.21 18.43 1.61
CA PRO A 386 0.57 17.93 2.84
C PRO A 386 -0.69 17.09 2.53
N ASP A 387 -1.12 16.27 3.50
CA ASP A 387 -2.36 15.48 3.41
C ASP A 387 -2.96 15.33 4.82
N PHE A 388 -3.89 16.21 5.21
CA PHE A 388 -4.41 16.41 6.58
C PHE A 388 -3.29 16.78 7.56
N LEU A 389 -2.94 15.89 8.51
CA LEU A 389 -1.85 16.12 9.46
C LEU A 389 -0.49 15.68 8.93
N ALA A 390 -0.46 14.94 7.84
CA ALA A 390 0.79 14.56 7.19
C ALA A 390 1.42 15.76 6.48
N GLY A 391 2.65 16.10 6.83
CA GLY A 391 3.45 17.11 6.13
C GLY A 391 4.06 16.57 4.82
N PRO A 392 4.82 17.41 4.11
CA PRO A 392 5.44 17.02 2.84
C PRO A 392 6.40 15.85 2.91
N ARG A 393 7.08 15.63 4.05
CA ARG A 393 8.06 14.57 4.27
C ARG A 393 7.48 13.33 4.94
N ASP A 394 6.21 13.39 5.33
CA ASP A 394 5.57 12.34 6.13
C ASP A 394 4.97 11.25 5.25
N TRP A 395 5.29 10.01 5.58
CA TRP A 395 4.79 8.83 4.91
C TRP A 395 4.35 7.78 5.92
N ARG A 396 3.22 7.13 5.62
CA ARG A 396 2.77 5.98 6.39
C ARG A 396 3.69 4.79 6.11
N THR A 397 4.14 4.10 7.16
CA THR A 397 4.86 2.83 7.01
C THR A 397 4.00 1.83 6.25
N PRO A 398 4.36 1.40 5.03
CA PRO A 398 3.60 0.40 4.28
C PRO A 398 3.85 -1.00 4.86
N PRO A 399 2.87 -1.92 4.77
CA PRO A 399 3.10 -3.33 5.09
C PRO A 399 4.19 -3.93 4.20
N LEU A 400 4.99 -4.83 4.77
CA LEU A 400 6.01 -5.57 4.03
C LEU A 400 5.61 -7.01 3.69
N TRP A 401 4.53 -7.54 4.28
CA TRP A 401 4.04 -8.87 3.92
C TRP A 401 3.80 -9.03 2.42
N GLY A 402 4.11 -10.19 1.88
CA GLY A 402 4.01 -10.49 0.46
C GLY A 402 5.05 -9.80 -0.43
N LEU A 403 5.92 -8.91 0.11
CA LEU A 403 6.84 -8.09 -0.69
C LEU A 403 7.69 -8.92 -1.67
N GLY A 404 8.23 -10.05 -1.22
CA GLY A 404 9.10 -10.87 -2.06
C GLY A 404 8.40 -11.62 -3.20
N LEU A 405 7.06 -11.56 -3.29
CA LEU A 405 6.29 -12.12 -4.40
C LEU A 405 5.90 -11.07 -5.45
N SER A 406 6.18 -9.79 -5.22
CA SER A 406 5.72 -8.70 -6.09
C SER A 406 6.13 -8.86 -7.55
N GLU A 407 7.39 -9.18 -7.83
CA GLU A 407 7.87 -9.40 -9.19
C GLU A 407 7.18 -10.59 -9.87
N LYS A 408 6.96 -11.67 -9.12
CA LYS A 408 6.29 -12.86 -9.62
C LYS A 408 4.80 -12.64 -9.93
N VAL A 409 4.12 -11.86 -9.10
CA VAL A 409 2.66 -11.62 -9.22
C VAL A 409 2.35 -10.56 -10.25
N ASN A 410 3.03 -9.43 -10.22
CA ASN A 410 2.68 -8.27 -11.05
C ASN A 410 3.81 -7.76 -11.96
N GLY A 411 4.91 -8.53 -12.07
CA GLY A 411 5.97 -8.29 -13.06
C GLY A 411 6.87 -7.09 -12.74
N ASN A 412 6.76 -6.51 -11.55
CA ASN A 412 7.61 -5.41 -11.13
C ASN A 412 7.84 -5.42 -9.61
N ALA A 413 8.92 -4.77 -9.19
CA ALA A 413 9.31 -4.60 -7.80
C ALA A 413 9.39 -3.12 -7.38
N SER A 414 8.70 -2.21 -8.08
CA SER A 414 8.71 -0.78 -7.76
C SER A 414 8.28 -0.53 -6.32
N LEU A 415 9.11 0.19 -5.56
CA LEU A 415 8.92 0.45 -4.14
C LEU A 415 8.92 1.97 -3.86
N LEU A 416 8.54 2.34 -2.64
CA LEU A 416 8.26 3.71 -2.21
C LEU A 416 7.01 4.28 -2.88
N HIS A 417 6.59 5.47 -2.45
CA HIS A 417 5.32 6.08 -2.87
C HIS A 417 5.24 6.38 -4.37
N ASP A 418 6.37 6.66 -4.99
CA ASP A 418 6.51 7.05 -6.39
C ASP A 418 7.24 6.02 -7.26
N GLY A 419 7.53 4.84 -6.72
CA GLY A 419 8.17 3.76 -7.46
C GLY A 419 9.64 4.01 -7.83
N ARG A 420 10.30 5.00 -7.22
CA ARG A 420 11.70 5.33 -7.52
C ARG A 420 12.68 4.20 -7.19
N ALA A 421 12.39 3.38 -6.22
CA ALA A 421 13.21 2.25 -5.86
C ALA A 421 12.81 1.00 -6.64
N ARG A 422 13.77 0.38 -7.33
CA ARG A 422 13.59 -0.80 -8.19
C ARG A 422 13.73 -2.12 -7.43
N ASN A 423 14.19 -2.06 -6.18
CA ASN A 423 14.42 -3.21 -5.32
C ASN A 423 14.53 -2.77 -3.85
N PRO A 424 14.50 -3.72 -2.89
CA PRO A 424 14.59 -3.39 -1.47
C PRO A 424 15.88 -2.64 -1.07
N THR A 425 17.02 -2.90 -1.71
CA THR A 425 18.27 -2.17 -1.44
C THR A 425 18.12 -0.68 -1.71
N GLU A 426 17.57 -0.31 -2.86
CA GLU A 426 17.33 1.09 -3.22
C GLU A 426 16.31 1.72 -2.27
N ALA A 427 15.24 1.00 -1.91
CA ALA A 427 14.26 1.49 -0.97
C ALA A 427 14.88 1.81 0.41
N ILE A 428 15.70 0.91 0.95
CA ILE A 428 16.41 1.13 2.22
C ILE A 428 17.33 2.35 2.13
N LEU A 429 18.06 2.51 1.04
CA LEU A 429 18.98 3.65 0.86
C LEU A 429 18.28 5.00 0.73
N TRP A 430 17.01 5.02 0.34
CA TRP A 430 16.17 6.22 0.33
C TRP A 430 15.61 6.61 1.70
N HIS A 431 15.71 5.74 2.72
CA HIS A 431 15.24 6.05 4.06
C HIS A 431 16.06 7.21 4.64
N GLY A 432 15.38 8.27 5.05
CA GLY A 432 15.96 9.47 5.65
C GLY A 432 15.20 9.89 6.91
N GLY A 433 15.39 11.13 7.38
CA GLY A 433 14.68 11.63 8.54
C GLY A 433 14.79 10.68 9.74
N GLU A 434 13.67 10.25 10.30
CA GLU A 434 13.61 9.31 11.43
C GLU A 434 14.26 7.95 11.14
N ALA A 435 14.25 7.50 9.89
CA ALA A 435 14.83 6.21 9.49
C ALA A 435 16.31 6.29 9.05
N ALA A 436 16.95 7.48 9.15
CA ALA A 436 18.32 7.67 8.70
C ALA A 436 19.31 6.74 9.41
N ALA A 437 19.15 6.53 10.72
CA ALA A 437 20.03 5.65 11.51
C ALA A 437 19.96 4.18 11.04
N SER A 438 18.75 3.70 10.68
CA SER A 438 18.53 2.35 10.15
C SER A 438 19.17 2.18 8.76
N ARG A 439 18.99 3.16 7.87
CA ARG A 439 19.70 3.21 6.58
C ARG A 439 21.22 3.17 6.77
N ASP A 440 21.76 3.99 7.65
CA ASP A 440 23.19 4.08 7.90
C ASP A 440 23.75 2.79 8.51
N SER A 441 22.94 2.05 9.30
CA SER A 441 23.28 0.71 9.75
C SER A 441 23.40 -0.25 8.59
N PHE A 442 22.44 -0.27 7.66
CA PHE A 442 22.51 -1.08 6.43
C PHE A 442 23.74 -0.74 5.57
N VAL A 443 24.05 0.54 5.40
CA VAL A 443 25.25 1.01 4.65
C VAL A 443 26.54 0.47 5.24
N ARG A 444 26.63 0.36 6.58
CA ARG A 444 27.80 -0.17 7.30
C ARG A 444 27.92 -1.69 7.31
N MET A 445 26.84 -2.42 7.08
CA MET A 445 26.86 -3.89 7.04
C MET A 445 27.83 -4.40 5.99
N SER A 446 28.48 -5.52 6.29
CA SER A 446 29.21 -6.30 5.29
C SER A 446 28.25 -6.85 4.22
N LYS A 447 28.78 -7.21 3.05
CA LYS A 447 27.96 -7.76 1.96
C LYS A 447 27.12 -8.98 2.42
N PRO A 448 27.67 -10.00 3.15
CA PRO A 448 26.86 -11.13 3.64
C PRO A 448 25.76 -10.73 4.62
N GLU A 449 25.95 -9.66 5.41
CA GLU A 449 24.91 -9.15 6.31
C GLU A 449 23.78 -8.47 5.54
N ARG A 450 24.11 -7.64 4.56
CA ARG A 450 23.09 -7.06 3.68
C ARG A 450 22.30 -8.13 2.93
N GLU A 451 22.97 -9.13 2.38
CA GLU A 451 22.33 -10.26 1.70
C GLU A 451 21.38 -11.02 2.63
N ALA A 452 21.77 -11.24 3.88
CA ALA A 452 20.92 -11.90 4.88
C ALA A 452 19.70 -11.03 5.23
N LEU A 453 19.88 -9.70 5.46
CA LEU A 453 18.76 -8.79 5.71
C LEU A 453 17.80 -8.76 4.52
N LEU A 454 18.30 -8.72 3.30
CA LEU A 454 17.48 -8.74 2.08
C LEU A 454 16.77 -10.09 1.89
N ALA A 455 17.41 -11.21 2.24
CA ALA A 455 16.77 -12.53 2.23
C ALA A 455 15.58 -12.56 3.19
N PHE A 456 15.71 -11.98 4.38
CA PHE A 456 14.59 -11.81 5.32
C PHE A 456 13.47 -10.95 4.72
N VAL A 457 13.77 -9.75 4.23
CA VAL A 457 12.76 -8.85 3.64
C VAL A 457 12.04 -9.50 2.46
N ASN A 458 12.76 -10.26 1.64
CA ASN A 458 12.18 -11.00 0.52
C ASN A 458 11.45 -12.29 0.95
N SER A 459 11.61 -12.75 2.19
CA SER A 459 10.83 -13.86 2.73
C SER A 459 9.43 -13.47 3.16
N LEU A 460 9.22 -12.18 3.43
CA LEU A 460 7.94 -11.60 3.84
C LEU A 460 6.87 -11.57 2.67
#